data_2011092b857ebb620ab6656bd3addc37
#
_entry.id   2011092b857ebb620ab6656bd3addc37
#
_cell.length_a   1.000
_cell.length_b   1.000
_cell.length_c   1.000
_cell.angle_alpha   90.00
_cell.angle_beta   90.00
_cell.angle_gamma   90.00
#
_symmetry.space_group_name_H-M   'P 1'
#
loop_
_entity.id
_entity.type
_entity.pdbx_description
1 polymer ?
#
loop_
_entity_poly.entity_id
_entity_poly.type
_entity_poly.pdbx_seq_one_letter_code
_entity_poly.pdbx_strand_id
1 'polypeptide(L)'
;MMKLYQKIVLGVCIMSSIAFGSVLPKYESKILENGLQVVVIPLHNKSNVIETNVFYKVGSRNEVMGKSGIAHMLEHMNFKTTKNLKAGEFDEIVKQMGGVNNASTSFDYTRYFIKSSTQNLNKSLELFAELMQNLEFIDSEFQSERDVVAQERLWRTDNTPSGYLYFRFFNTAYVYHPYHWTPIGFMTDIQNWSLQDVKGFHETYYQPQNAILLVSGDVNPHDVFSGAEKYFSKIKNKGEIPKVIMQEPIQDGIREAYIKKDTGGIEWLIMGFKTPSFTHKDQVALEAIGDVLGGGKSAILPSILQDKLQLASSVSAYNMDMIDSGMFIIIATGNAGVSANALKEEILKQIEKLKKTQITQAQLDKIKINTRASFIYSLESASSVAGLFGSYFVRGDIQPLLDYEKNLESLNTKQIQDVAKKYLVLDQATTLIMRR
;
A
#
# COMPACT_ATOMS: atom_id res chain seq x y z
N MET A 1 63.94 -25.47 45.30
CA MET A 1 63.60 -24.58 44.14
C MET A 1 62.48 -25.21 43.34
N MET A 2 61.28 -24.82 43.64
CA MET A 2 60.07 -25.32 42.94
C MET A 2 59.56 -24.21 42.05
N LYS A 3 59.57 -24.41 40.74
CA LYS A 3 58.99 -23.49 39.78
C LYS A 3 57.50 -23.79 39.62
N LEU A 4 56.66 -22.82 40.00
CA LEU A 4 55.22 -22.82 39.87
C LEU A 4 54.87 -22.46 38.44
N TYR A 5 54.26 -23.37 37.66
CA TYR A 5 53.68 -23.09 36.34
C TYR A 5 52.22 -22.60 36.50
N GLN A 6 51.99 -21.31 36.26
CA GLN A 6 50.63 -20.78 36.10
C GLN A 6 50.15 -21.20 34.73
N LYS A 7 49.06 -21.99 34.68
CA LYS A 7 48.27 -22.25 33.48
C LYS A 7 47.28 -21.11 33.31
N ILE A 8 47.48 -20.28 32.29
CA ILE A 8 46.51 -19.34 31.83
C ILE A 8 45.47 -20.12 31.04
N VAL A 9 44.23 -20.22 31.55
CA VAL A 9 43.08 -20.74 30.83
C VAL A 9 42.47 -19.56 30.05
N LEU A 10 42.73 -19.54 28.74
CA LEU A 10 42.05 -18.60 27.81
C LEU A 10 40.64 -19.12 27.62
N GLY A 11 39.66 -18.48 28.27
CA GLY A 11 38.24 -18.71 28.01
C GLY A 11 37.84 -18.13 26.63
N VAL A 12 37.66 -19.00 25.65
CA VAL A 12 37.06 -18.63 24.37
C VAL A 12 35.57 -18.47 24.61
N CYS A 13 35.10 -17.22 24.75
CA CYS A 13 33.66 -16.91 24.62
C CYS A 13 33.25 -17.13 23.17
N ILE A 14 32.67 -18.28 22.88
CA ILE A 14 31.93 -18.49 21.63
C ILE A 14 30.65 -17.70 21.77
N MET A 15 30.62 -16.49 21.23
CA MET A 15 29.35 -15.82 20.92
C MET A 15 28.71 -16.59 19.76
N SER A 16 27.81 -17.50 20.08
CA SER A 16 26.90 -18.06 19.11
C SER A 16 25.96 -16.96 18.67
N SER A 17 26.26 -16.32 17.54
CA SER A 17 25.29 -15.53 16.79
C SER A 17 24.17 -16.51 16.37
N ILE A 18 23.04 -16.44 17.04
CA ILE A 18 21.82 -17.09 16.57
C ILE A 18 21.47 -16.37 15.30
N ALA A 19 21.80 -16.91 14.14
CA ALA A 19 21.28 -16.49 12.87
C ALA A 19 19.79 -16.86 12.89
N PHE A 20 18.93 -15.90 13.20
CA PHE A 20 17.50 -16.05 12.98
C PHE A 20 17.30 -16.21 11.48
N GLY A 21 16.82 -17.39 11.04
CA GLY A 21 16.37 -17.59 9.67
C GLY A 21 15.24 -16.59 9.38
N SER A 22 15.20 -16.06 8.15
CA SER A 22 14.10 -15.19 7.72
C SER A 22 12.76 -15.86 7.97
N VAL A 23 11.79 -15.13 8.55
CA VAL A 23 10.42 -15.62 8.76
C VAL A 23 9.60 -15.62 7.46
N LEU A 24 10.12 -14.98 6.41
CA LEU A 24 9.45 -14.92 5.12
C LEU A 24 9.33 -16.32 4.49
N PRO A 25 8.15 -16.69 3.97
CA PRO A 25 8.01 -17.90 3.20
C PRO A 25 8.87 -17.85 1.93
N LYS A 26 9.37 -19.00 1.51
CA LYS A 26 10.08 -19.12 0.22
C LYS A 26 9.10 -18.90 -0.92
N TYR A 27 9.59 -18.33 -2.00
CA TYR A 27 8.83 -18.17 -3.23
C TYR A 27 9.61 -18.69 -4.42
N GLU A 28 8.88 -19.04 -5.47
CA GLU A 28 9.42 -19.35 -6.80
C GLU A 28 8.84 -18.37 -7.80
N SER A 29 9.63 -17.99 -8.81
CA SER A 29 9.18 -17.07 -9.85
C SER A 29 9.67 -17.48 -11.23
N LYS A 30 8.79 -17.35 -12.23
CA LYS A 30 9.09 -17.59 -13.65
C LYS A 30 8.47 -16.49 -14.49
N ILE A 31 9.14 -16.08 -15.55
CA ILE A 31 8.58 -15.15 -16.55
C ILE A 31 8.22 -15.98 -17.78
N LEU A 32 6.97 -15.87 -18.25
CA LEU A 32 6.49 -16.51 -19.48
C LEU A 32 7.01 -15.75 -20.71
N GLU A 33 6.96 -16.38 -21.90
CA GLU A 33 7.44 -15.77 -23.16
C GLU A 33 6.75 -14.42 -23.47
N ASN A 34 5.49 -14.25 -23.07
CA ASN A 34 4.76 -13.00 -23.25
C ASN A 34 5.06 -11.94 -22.18
N GLY A 35 6.01 -12.21 -21.27
CA GLY A 35 6.45 -11.28 -20.23
C GLY A 35 5.62 -11.33 -18.93
N LEU A 36 4.58 -12.17 -18.82
CA LEU A 36 3.86 -12.35 -17.56
C LEU A 36 4.79 -12.97 -16.51
N GLN A 37 4.95 -12.27 -15.40
CA GLN A 37 5.66 -12.82 -14.25
C GLN A 37 4.71 -13.67 -13.41
N VAL A 38 5.07 -14.91 -13.18
CA VAL A 38 4.34 -15.85 -12.31
C VAL A 38 5.13 -16.03 -11.03
N VAL A 39 4.49 -15.81 -9.89
CA VAL A 39 5.08 -15.94 -8.55
C VAL A 39 4.26 -16.94 -7.74
N VAL A 40 4.91 -17.88 -7.09
CA VAL A 40 4.27 -18.90 -6.26
C VAL A 40 4.88 -18.89 -4.87
N ILE A 41 4.02 -18.82 -3.85
CA ILE A 41 4.43 -18.79 -2.43
C ILE A 41 3.72 -19.94 -1.70
N PRO A 42 4.32 -21.15 -1.69
CA PRO A 42 3.75 -22.31 -1.03
C PRO A 42 3.88 -22.14 0.50
N LEU A 43 2.78 -22.25 1.23
CA LEU A 43 2.78 -22.09 2.70
C LEU A 43 2.86 -23.44 3.43
N HIS A 44 2.60 -24.57 2.76
CA HIS A 44 2.66 -25.92 3.33
C HIS A 44 1.92 -26.10 4.67
N ASN A 45 0.85 -25.32 4.89
CA ASN A 45 0.12 -25.27 6.16
C ASN A 45 -1.09 -26.23 6.22
N LYS A 46 -1.29 -27.04 5.17
CA LYS A 46 -2.39 -28.01 5.03
C LYS A 46 -3.78 -27.38 5.22
N SER A 47 -3.92 -26.08 4.94
CA SER A 47 -5.18 -25.35 5.06
C SER A 47 -6.17 -25.67 3.94
N ASN A 48 -5.68 -26.28 2.85
CA ASN A 48 -6.42 -26.47 1.60
C ASN A 48 -7.00 -25.15 1.03
N VAL A 49 -6.35 -24.03 1.33
CA VAL A 49 -6.74 -22.69 0.88
C VAL A 49 -5.62 -22.08 0.06
N ILE A 50 -6.00 -21.52 -1.09
CA ILE A 50 -5.14 -20.71 -1.94
C ILE A 50 -5.74 -19.35 -2.18
N GLU A 51 -4.90 -18.39 -2.50
CA GLU A 51 -5.31 -17.14 -3.11
C GLU A 51 -4.55 -16.93 -4.41
N THR A 52 -5.32 -16.85 -5.50
CA THR A 52 -4.83 -16.55 -6.84
C THR A 52 -5.03 -15.07 -7.09
N ASN A 53 -3.97 -14.37 -7.49
CA ASN A 53 -4.01 -12.92 -7.71
C ASN A 53 -3.47 -12.57 -9.08
N VAL A 54 -4.05 -11.53 -9.70
CA VAL A 54 -3.44 -10.80 -10.80
C VAL A 54 -3.24 -9.36 -10.35
N PHE A 55 -1.98 -8.92 -10.36
CA PHE A 55 -1.60 -7.54 -10.13
C PHE A 55 -1.22 -6.91 -11.46
N TYR A 56 -1.77 -5.75 -11.77
CA TYR A 56 -1.32 -4.93 -12.90
C TYR A 56 -0.48 -3.76 -12.37
N LYS A 57 0.66 -3.50 -13.03
CA LYS A 57 1.59 -2.38 -12.73
C LYS A 57 1.00 -1.07 -13.21
N VAL A 58 -0.22 -0.78 -12.79
CA VAL A 58 -1.00 0.40 -13.15
C VAL A 58 -1.99 0.76 -12.05
N GLY A 59 -1.99 2.02 -11.65
CA GLY A 59 -2.91 2.63 -10.71
C GLY A 59 -3.16 4.09 -11.06
N SER A 60 -3.65 4.91 -10.13
CA SER A 60 -3.91 6.32 -10.41
C SER A 60 -2.66 7.11 -10.81
N ARG A 61 -1.46 6.63 -10.47
CA ARG A 61 -0.16 7.16 -10.90
C ARG A 61 0.00 7.21 -12.43
N ASN A 62 -0.69 6.34 -13.14
CA ASN A 62 -0.59 6.21 -14.59
C ASN A 62 -1.64 7.02 -15.36
N GLU A 63 -2.51 7.71 -14.63
CA GLU A 63 -3.57 8.52 -15.19
C GLU A 63 -3.06 9.91 -15.62
N VAL A 64 -3.85 10.59 -16.43
CA VAL A 64 -3.58 11.96 -16.86
C VAL A 64 -4.65 12.92 -16.33
N MET A 65 -4.30 14.19 -16.20
CA MET A 65 -5.25 15.25 -15.82
C MET A 65 -6.47 15.26 -16.74
N GLY A 66 -7.67 15.32 -16.18
CA GLY A 66 -8.93 15.22 -16.90
C GLY A 66 -9.46 13.79 -17.09
N LYS A 67 -8.68 12.78 -16.65
CA LYS A 67 -9.04 11.35 -16.68
C LYS A 67 -8.72 10.65 -15.37
N SER A 68 -8.68 11.40 -14.25
CA SER A 68 -8.44 10.81 -12.94
C SER A 68 -9.56 9.84 -12.55
N GLY A 69 -9.19 8.76 -11.87
CA GLY A 69 -10.09 7.69 -11.44
C GLY A 69 -10.38 6.62 -12.50
N ILE A 70 -9.77 6.73 -13.70
CA ILE A 70 -10.03 5.77 -14.79
C ILE A 70 -9.48 4.36 -14.49
N ALA A 71 -8.41 4.25 -13.71
CA ALA A 71 -7.89 2.97 -13.26
C ALA A 71 -8.90 2.24 -12.35
N HIS A 72 -9.56 2.98 -11.46
CA HIS A 72 -10.62 2.45 -10.61
C HIS A 72 -11.90 2.13 -11.40
N MET A 73 -12.28 2.97 -12.36
CA MET A 73 -13.37 2.65 -13.27
C MET A 73 -13.12 1.35 -14.05
N LEU A 74 -11.88 1.13 -14.50
CA LEU A 74 -11.51 -0.11 -15.17
C LEU A 74 -11.56 -1.32 -14.22
N GLU A 75 -11.25 -1.14 -12.93
CA GLU A 75 -11.44 -2.19 -11.93
C GLU A 75 -12.89 -2.68 -11.91
N HIS A 76 -13.87 -1.77 -11.87
CA HIS A 76 -15.29 -2.09 -11.93
C HIS A 76 -15.66 -2.78 -13.23
N MET A 77 -15.19 -2.27 -14.37
CA MET A 77 -15.49 -2.84 -15.68
C MET A 77 -14.88 -4.23 -15.88
N ASN A 78 -13.77 -4.55 -15.20
CA ASN A 78 -13.06 -5.82 -15.39
C ASN A 78 -13.87 -7.05 -14.94
N PHE A 79 -14.92 -6.88 -14.13
CA PHE A 79 -15.84 -7.95 -13.72
C PHE A 79 -17.13 -8.00 -14.55
N LYS A 80 -17.20 -7.24 -15.66
CA LYS A 80 -18.38 -7.21 -16.53
C LYS A 80 -18.29 -8.25 -17.63
N THR A 81 -19.03 -8.04 -18.69
CA THR A 81 -19.12 -8.99 -19.81
C THR A 81 -17.77 -9.23 -20.46
N THR A 82 -17.47 -10.49 -20.69
CA THR A 82 -16.37 -10.95 -21.53
C THR A 82 -16.94 -11.67 -22.75
N LYS A 83 -16.07 -12.06 -23.68
CA LYS A 83 -16.48 -12.86 -24.83
C LYS A 83 -17.21 -14.16 -24.46
N ASN A 84 -16.86 -14.75 -23.31
CA ASN A 84 -17.35 -16.07 -22.90
C ASN A 84 -18.21 -16.02 -21.62
N LEU A 85 -18.26 -14.91 -20.89
CA LEU A 85 -19.01 -14.73 -19.65
C LEU A 85 -19.88 -13.47 -19.72
N LYS A 86 -21.11 -13.56 -19.27
CA LYS A 86 -21.98 -12.39 -19.06
C LYS A 86 -21.61 -11.68 -17.77
N ALA A 87 -22.00 -10.42 -17.65
CA ALA A 87 -21.87 -9.66 -16.41
C ALA A 87 -22.47 -10.42 -15.20
N GLY A 88 -21.70 -10.56 -14.14
CA GLY A 88 -22.05 -11.31 -12.92
C GLY A 88 -21.76 -12.81 -12.97
N GLU A 89 -21.54 -13.41 -14.13
CA GLU A 89 -21.21 -14.85 -14.21
C GLU A 89 -19.87 -15.19 -13.58
N PHE A 90 -18.89 -14.29 -13.65
CA PHE A 90 -17.61 -14.44 -12.96
C PHE A 90 -17.82 -14.65 -11.46
N ASP A 91 -18.56 -13.76 -10.82
CA ASP A 91 -18.84 -13.80 -9.38
C ASP A 91 -19.63 -15.04 -8.99
N GLU A 92 -20.61 -15.42 -9.82
CA GLU A 92 -21.43 -16.61 -9.60
C GLU A 92 -20.58 -17.90 -9.68
N ILE A 93 -19.66 -18.02 -10.64
CA ILE A 93 -18.74 -19.16 -10.74
C ILE A 93 -17.84 -19.21 -9.51
N VAL A 94 -17.27 -18.08 -9.07
CA VAL A 94 -16.42 -18.04 -7.87
C VAL A 94 -17.20 -18.46 -6.63
N LYS A 95 -18.43 -18.01 -6.50
CA LYS A 95 -19.33 -18.38 -5.40
C LYS A 95 -19.67 -19.88 -5.42
N GLN A 96 -19.97 -20.45 -6.60
CA GLN A 96 -20.22 -21.89 -6.77
C GLN A 96 -19.00 -22.74 -6.43
N MET A 97 -17.78 -22.21 -6.62
CA MET A 97 -16.54 -22.86 -6.16
C MET A 97 -16.34 -22.77 -4.63
N GLY A 98 -17.24 -22.13 -3.89
CA GLY A 98 -17.06 -21.84 -2.47
C GLY A 98 -15.96 -20.80 -2.22
N GLY A 99 -15.64 -20.00 -3.22
CA GLY A 99 -14.62 -18.94 -3.16
C GLY A 99 -15.22 -17.56 -2.87
N VAL A 100 -14.32 -16.62 -2.71
CA VAL A 100 -14.60 -15.19 -2.68
C VAL A 100 -13.60 -14.45 -3.57
N ASN A 101 -14.06 -13.40 -4.22
CA ASN A 101 -13.21 -12.52 -5.04
C ASN A 101 -13.40 -11.07 -4.61
N ASN A 102 -12.42 -10.26 -4.92
CA ASN A 102 -12.49 -8.81 -4.83
C ASN A 102 -11.37 -8.18 -5.66
N ALA A 103 -11.38 -6.85 -5.75
CA ALA A 103 -10.31 -6.08 -6.34
C ALA A 103 -10.01 -4.82 -5.53
N SER A 104 -8.92 -4.16 -5.86
CA SER A 104 -8.56 -2.87 -5.29
C SER A 104 -7.63 -2.11 -6.22
N THR A 105 -7.88 -0.82 -6.37
CA THR A 105 -7.00 0.11 -7.08
C THR A 105 -6.29 1.01 -6.07
N SER A 106 -4.96 1.02 -6.14
CA SER A 106 -4.12 1.92 -5.37
C SER A 106 -3.53 3.04 -6.25
N PHE A 107 -2.66 3.85 -5.69
CA PHE A 107 -1.88 4.82 -6.47
C PHE A 107 -0.98 4.13 -7.50
N ASP A 108 -0.34 3.02 -7.13
CA ASP A 108 0.75 2.40 -7.89
C ASP A 108 0.34 1.15 -8.67
N TYR A 109 -0.72 0.45 -8.25
CA TYR A 109 -1.13 -0.81 -8.88
C TYR A 109 -2.62 -1.09 -8.68
N THR A 110 -3.13 -2.01 -9.50
CA THR A 110 -4.47 -2.60 -9.35
C THR A 110 -4.33 -4.10 -9.10
N ARG A 111 -5.09 -4.63 -8.16
CA ARG A 111 -5.07 -6.04 -7.74
C ARG A 111 -6.45 -6.66 -7.88
N TYR A 112 -6.49 -7.88 -8.41
CA TYR A 112 -7.66 -8.74 -8.46
C TYR A 112 -7.31 -10.05 -7.78
N PHE A 113 -8.22 -10.63 -6.98
CA PHE A 113 -7.95 -11.91 -6.34
C PHE A 113 -9.18 -12.82 -6.29
N ILE A 114 -8.91 -14.13 -6.30
CA ILE A 114 -9.84 -15.20 -5.95
C ILE A 114 -9.21 -16.00 -4.82
N LYS A 115 -9.90 -16.08 -3.69
CA LYS A 115 -9.56 -16.96 -2.58
C LYS A 115 -10.51 -18.16 -2.61
N SER A 116 -9.96 -19.37 -2.69
CA SER A 116 -10.74 -20.59 -2.79
C SER A 116 -9.97 -21.80 -2.27
N SER A 117 -10.54 -23.01 -2.37
CA SER A 117 -9.80 -24.22 -2.07
C SER A 117 -8.79 -24.57 -3.18
N THR A 118 -7.74 -25.30 -2.82
CA THR A 118 -6.63 -25.71 -3.72
C THR A 118 -7.11 -26.41 -4.99
N GLN A 119 -8.17 -27.21 -4.91
CA GLN A 119 -8.77 -27.92 -6.07
C GLN A 119 -9.25 -26.97 -7.18
N ASN A 120 -9.53 -25.71 -6.85
CA ASN A 120 -10.05 -24.69 -7.77
C ASN A 120 -8.95 -23.90 -8.49
N LEU A 121 -7.65 -24.24 -8.29
CA LEU A 121 -6.53 -23.52 -8.89
C LEU A 121 -6.72 -23.31 -10.39
N ASN A 122 -6.96 -24.39 -11.14
CA ASN A 122 -7.12 -24.32 -12.60
C ASN A 122 -8.28 -23.41 -13.02
N LYS A 123 -9.41 -23.47 -12.29
CA LYS A 123 -10.56 -22.62 -12.59
C LYS A 123 -10.31 -21.15 -12.29
N SER A 124 -9.59 -20.85 -11.19
CA SER A 124 -9.18 -19.48 -10.87
C SER A 124 -8.23 -18.91 -11.94
N LEU A 125 -7.28 -19.72 -12.42
CA LEU A 125 -6.36 -19.32 -13.50
C LEU A 125 -7.12 -19.08 -14.82
N GLU A 126 -8.04 -19.98 -15.18
CA GLU A 126 -8.90 -19.84 -16.36
C GLU A 126 -9.72 -18.54 -16.32
N LEU A 127 -10.35 -18.25 -15.18
CA LEU A 127 -11.16 -17.05 -14.99
C LEU A 127 -10.34 -15.77 -15.15
N PHE A 128 -9.14 -15.70 -14.57
CA PHE A 128 -8.28 -14.53 -14.74
C PHE A 128 -7.71 -14.39 -16.15
N ALA A 129 -7.42 -15.49 -16.83
CA ALA A 129 -7.03 -15.46 -18.25
C ALA A 129 -8.17 -14.94 -19.13
N GLU A 130 -9.42 -15.32 -18.83
CA GLU A 130 -10.62 -14.79 -19.49
C GLU A 130 -10.73 -13.27 -19.33
N LEU A 131 -10.62 -12.74 -18.09
CA LEU A 131 -10.67 -11.30 -17.84
C LEU A 131 -9.53 -10.55 -18.54
N MET A 132 -8.33 -11.10 -18.57
CA MET A 132 -7.17 -10.45 -19.20
C MET A 132 -7.29 -10.38 -20.73
N GLN A 133 -7.88 -11.39 -21.36
CA GLN A 133 -7.88 -11.53 -22.82
C GLN A 133 -9.17 -11.08 -23.49
N ASN A 134 -10.32 -11.32 -22.86
CA ASN A 134 -11.62 -11.37 -23.53
C ASN A 134 -12.62 -10.34 -23.00
N LEU A 135 -12.18 -9.37 -22.19
CA LEU A 135 -13.05 -8.32 -21.68
C LEU A 135 -13.70 -7.53 -22.83
N GLU A 136 -15.02 -7.37 -22.77
CA GLU A 136 -15.80 -6.58 -23.71
C GLU A 136 -16.23 -5.25 -23.06
N PHE A 137 -16.27 -4.19 -23.86
CA PHE A 137 -16.64 -2.86 -23.41
C PHE A 137 -18.01 -2.51 -23.98
N ILE A 138 -19.06 -2.76 -23.16
CA ILE A 138 -20.45 -2.52 -23.52
C ILE A 138 -20.88 -1.17 -22.93
N ASP A 139 -21.40 -0.28 -23.78
CA ASP A 139 -21.73 1.10 -23.37
C ASP A 139 -22.78 1.15 -22.23
N SER A 140 -23.80 0.32 -22.25
CA SER A 140 -24.81 0.30 -21.18
C SER A 140 -24.22 -0.14 -19.83
N GLU A 141 -23.26 -1.07 -19.81
CA GLU A 141 -22.54 -1.48 -18.60
C GLU A 141 -21.64 -0.35 -18.10
N PHE A 142 -20.91 0.29 -19.02
CA PHE A 142 -20.07 1.44 -18.69
C PHE A 142 -20.88 2.60 -18.08
N GLN A 143 -22.02 2.97 -18.67
CA GLN A 143 -22.86 4.05 -18.14
C GLN A 143 -23.34 3.73 -16.71
N SER A 144 -23.82 2.49 -16.51
CA SER A 144 -24.26 2.03 -15.19
C SER A 144 -23.14 2.05 -14.16
N GLU A 145 -21.95 1.54 -14.49
CA GLU A 145 -20.82 1.50 -13.56
C GLU A 145 -20.24 2.89 -13.29
N ARG A 146 -20.25 3.80 -14.26
CA ARG A 146 -19.86 5.19 -14.04
C ARG A 146 -20.74 5.85 -12.98
N ASP A 147 -22.04 5.58 -13.00
CA ASP A 147 -22.97 6.08 -11.98
C ASP A 147 -22.70 5.45 -10.61
N VAL A 148 -22.34 4.15 -10.57
CA VAL A 148 -21.91 3.46 -9.32
C VAL A 148 -20.65 4.12 -8.75
N VAL A 149 -19.63 4.35 -9.57
CA VAL A 149 -18.38 5.02 -9.16
C VAL A 149 -18.64 6.45 -8.67
N ALA A 150 -19.55 7.18 -9.34
CA ALA A 150 -19.95 8.52 -8.90
C ALA A 150 -20.64 8.49 -7.53
N GLN A 151 -21.50 7.51 -7.26
CA GLN A 151 -22.12 7.33 -5.93
C GLN A 151 -21.10 6.92 -4.88
N GLU A 152 -20.16 6.05 -5.22
CA GLU A 152 -19.06 5.67 -4.33
C GLU A 152 -18.20 6.88 -3.97
N ARG A 153 -17.88 7.74 -4.93
CA ARG A 153 -17.17 9.00 -4.71
C ARG A 153 -17.93 9.88 -3.71
N LEU A 154 -19.22 10.05 -3.90
CA LEU A 154 -20.07 10.81 -2.96
C LEU A 154 -20.02 10.20 -1.56
N TRP A 155 -20.21 8.90 -1.47
CA TRP A 155 -20.32 8.22 -0.19
C TRP A 155 -18.99 8.14 0.57
N ARG A 156 -17.90 7.74 -0.09
CA ARG A 156 -16.59 7.54 0.55
C ARG A 156 -15.78 8.81 0.73
N THR A 157 -15.99 9.79 -0.16
CA THR A 157 -15.15 10.98 -0.22
C THR A 157 -15.94 12.24 0.09
N ASP A 158 -16.90 12.62 -0.76
CA ASP A 158 -17.47 13.95 -0.70
C ASP A 158 -18.38 14.18 0.51
N ASN A 159 -19.11 13.15 0.97
CA ASN A 159 -19.99 13.21 2.13
C ASN A 159 -19.33 12.82 3.45
N THR A 160 -18.10 12.33 3.41
CA THR A 160 -17.36 11.87 4.58
C THR A 160 -16.25 12.87 4.92
N PRO A 161 -16.22 13.48 6.13
CA PRO A 161 -15.20 14.48 6.49
C PRO A 161 -13.78 13.95 6.30
N SER A 162 -13.47 12.75 6.81
CA SER A 162 -12.14 12.14 6.68
C SER A 162 -11.76 11.86 5.23
N GLY A 163 -12.68 11.31 4.43
CA GLY A 163 -12.45 11.02 3.01
C GLY A 163 -12.19 12.28 2.20
N TYR A 164 -13.01 13.32 2.43
CA TYR A 164 -12.83 14.60 1.75
C TYR A 164 -11.53 15.29 2.14
N LEU A 165 -11.19 15.30 3.43
CA LEU A 165 -9.93 15.85 3.92
C LEU A 165 -8.73 15.14 3.29
N TYR A 166 -8.75 13.80 3.25
CA TYR A 166 -7.69 12.99 2.65
C TYR A 166 -7.53 13.26 1.16
N PHE A 167 -8.63 13.29 0.41
CA PHE A 167 -8.61 13.64 -1.01
C PHE A 167 -8.00 15.02 -1.26
N ARG A 168 -8.48 16.04 -0.53
CA ARG A 168 -8.00 17.41 -0.66
C ARG A 168 -6.55 17.57 -0.21
N PHE A 169 -6.10 16.73 0.73
CA PHE A 169 -4.70 16.72 1.15
C PHE A 169 -3.77 16.36 -0.01
N PHE A 170 -4.06 15.30 -0.76
CA PHE A 170 -3.26 14.93 -1.91
C PHE A 170 -3.28 16.01 -3.00
N ASN A 171 -4.42 16.67 -3.22
CA ASN A 171 -4.50 17.79 -4.16
C ASN A 171 -3.61 18.99 -3.77
N THR A 172 -3.31 19.16 -2.50
CA THR A 172 -2.43 20.23 -1.99
C THR A 172 -0.99 19.77 -1.90
N ALA A 173 -0.76 18.52 -1.49
CA ALA A 173 0.57 17.97 -1.28
C ALA A 173 1.34 17.73 -2.57
N TYR A 174 0.66 17.31 -3.65
CA TYR A 174 1.27 17.11 -4.95
C TYR A 174 0.71 18.11 -5.95
N VAL A 175 1.58 18.81 -6.67
CA VAL A 175 1.17 19.87 -7.61
C VAL A 175 1.33 19.45 -9.07
N TYR A 176 2.18 18.50 -9.35
CA TYR A 176 2.51 18.08 -10.72
C TYR A 176 2.39 16.57 -10.94
N HIS A 177 2.82 15.77 -9.94
CA HIS A 177 2.77 14.31 -10.04
C HIS A 177 1.33 13.79 -9.98
N PRO A 178 0.95 12.71 -10.68
CA PRO A 178 -0.41 12.12 -10.63
C PRO A 178 -0.86 11.65 -9.24
N TYR A 179 0.01 11.59 -8.24
CA TYR A 179 -0.40 11.45 -6.84
C TYR A 179 -1.22 12.65 -6.33
N HIS A 180 -1.41 13.67 -7.17
CA HIS A 180 -2.30 14.81 -6.90
C HIS A 180 -3.75 14.40 -6.66
N TRP A 181 -4.21 13.27 -7.17
CA TRP A 181 -5.55 12.71 -6.89
C TRP A 181 -5.46 11.29 -6.35
N THR A 182 -6.44 10.92 -5.54
CA THR A 182 -6.60 9.56 -5.05
C THR A 182 -7.24 8.66 -6.12
N PRO A 183 -7.16 7.33 -6.02
CA PRO A 183 -7.68 6.41 -7.05
C PRO A 183 -9.14 6.61 -7.45
N ILE A 184 -9.98 7.19 -6.57
CA ILE A 184 -11.38 7.50 -6.91
C ILE A 184 -11.51 8.62 -7.96
N GLY A 185 -10.51 9.48 -8.12
CA GLY A 185 -10.50 10.59 -9.07
C GLY A 185 -11.37 11.78 -8.69
N PHE A 186 -11.43 12.79 -9.57
CA PHE A 186 -12.30 13.95 -9.45
C PHE A 186 -13.71 13.64 -9.98
N MET A 187 -14.77 14.14 -9.33
CA MET A 187 -16.15 13.97 -9.80
C MET A 187 -16.35 14.45 -11.24
N THR A 188 -15.74 15.59 -11.59
CA THR A 188 -15.82 16.15 -12.95
C THR A 188 -15.24 15.19 -13.99
N ASP A 189 -14.13 14.50 -13.67
CA ASP A 189 -13.52 13.55 -14.58
C ASP A 189 -14.41 12.30 -14.71
N ILE A 190 -14.94 11.79 -13.58
CA ILE A 190 -15.91 10.67 -13.55
C ILE A 190 -17.08 10.93 -14.50
N GLN A 191 -17.66 12.12 -14.44
CA GLN A 191 -18.82 12.50 -15.26
C GLN A 191 -18.48 12.62 -16.76
N ASN A 192 -17.20 12.89 -17.08
CA ASN A 192 -16.72 13.14 -18.45
C ASN A 192 -15.94 11.99 -19.07
N TRP A 193 -15.80 10.83 -18.39
CA TRP A 193 -15.21 9.66 -19.03
C TRP A 193 -16.04 9.18 -20.22
N SER A 194 -15.37 8.73 -21.25
CA SER A 194 -15.97 7.98 -22.35
C SER A 194 -15.58 6.50 -22.25
N LEU A 195 -16.41 5.63 -22.85
CA LEU A 195 -16.09 4.22 -22.99
C LEU A 195 -14.74 4.02 -23.70
N GLN A 196 -14.42 4.87 -24.67
CA GLN A 196 -13.15 4.80 -25.41
C GLN A 196 -11.94 5.12 -24.52
N ASP A 197 -12.09 6.01 -23.53
CA ASP A 197 -11.02 6.30 -22.57
C ASP A 197 -10.69 5.06 -21.74
N VAL A 198 -11.71 4.37 -21.20
CA VAL A 198 -11.54 3.14 -20.40
C VAL A 198 -10.97 2.02 -21.24
N LYS A 199 -11.48 1.85 -22.47
CA LYS A 199 -10.96 0.85 -23.41
C LYS A 199 -9.51 1.11 -23.78
N GLY A 200 -9.14 2.36 -24.09
CA GLY A 200 -7.75 2.74 -24.39
C GLY A 200 -6.82 2.51 -23.21
N PHE A 201 -7.29 2.81 -21.99
CA PHE A 201 -6.53 2.55 -20.76
C PHE A 201 -6.30 1.04 -20.53
N HIS A 202 -7.34 0.21 -20.72
CA HIS A 202 -7.23 -1.24 -20.68
C HIS A 202 -6.25 -1.76 -21.74
N GLU A 203 -6.40 -1.35 -23.00
CA GLU A 203 -5.51 -1.80 -24.10
C GLU A 203 -4.05 -1.44 -23.82
N THR A 204 -3.79 -0.31 -23.16
CA THR A 204 -2.44 0.13 -22.84
C THR A 204 -1.83 -0.67 -21.68
N TYR A 205 -2.58 -0.90 -20.60
CA TYR A 205 -1.98 -1.37 -19.35
C TYR A 205 -2.33 -2.80 -18.97
N TYR A 206 -3.47 -3.36 -19.46
CA TYR A 206 -3.93 -4.70 -19.09
C TYR A 206 -3.42 -5.72 -20.10
N GLN A 207 -2.15 -6.08 -19.95
CA GLN A 207 -1.46 -7.02 -20.81
C GLN A 207 -0.39 -7.79 -20.02
N PRO A 208 0.00 -9.00 -20.47
CA PRO A 208 0.86 -9.92 -19.73
C PRO A 208 2.17 -9.29 -19.22
N GLN A 209 2.89 -8.54 -20.07
CA GLN A 209 4.17 -7.93 -19.69
C GLN A 209 4.04 -6.88 -18.56
N ASN A 210 2.83 -6.38 -18.30
CA ASN A 210 2.53 -5.42 -17.25
C ASN A 210 1.81 -6.05 -16.05
N ALA A 211 1.75 -7.37 -15.99
CA ALA A 211 1.02 -8.11 -14.97
C ALA A 211 1.92 -9.07 -14.20
N ILE A 212 1.47 -9.40 -12.99
CA ILE A 212 2.03 -10.44 -12.14
C ILE A 212 0.88 -11.36 -11.74
N LEU A 213 1.01 -12.64 -12.06
CA LEU A 213 0.18 -13.70 -11.53
C LEU A 213 0.84 -14.24 -10.27
N LEU A 214 0.21 -14.07 -9.12
CA LEU A 214 0.73 -14.51 -7.84
C LEU A 214 -0.25 -15.48 -7.18
N VAL A 215 0.24 -16.68 -6.84
CA VAL A 215 -0.53 -17.68 -6.10
C VAL A 215 0.17 -17.98 -4.79
N SER A 216 -0.56 -17.86 -3.69
CA SER A 216 -0.07 -18.20 -2.36
C SER A 216 -1.02 -19.19 -1.67
N GLY A 217 -0.48 -19.96 -0.72
CA GLY A 217 -1.26 -20.89 0.08
C GLY A 217 -0.80 -22.33 0.00
N ASP A 218 -1.73 -23.27 0.16
CA ASP A 218 -1.46 -24.69 0.13
C ASP A 218 -1.43 -25.20 -1.32
N VAL A 219 -0.35 -24.91 -2.02
CA VAL A 219 -0.22 -25.12 -3.48
C VAL A 219 1.15 -25.68 -3.86
N ASN A 220 1.17 -26.47 -4.94
CA ASN A 220 2.39 -26.96 -5.55
C ASN A 220 2.84 -25.97 -6.66
N PRO A 221 4.07 -25.46 -6.64
CA PRO A 221 4.59 -24.56 -7.66
C PRO A 221 4.49 -25.11 -9.09
N HIS A 222 4.78 -26.40 -9.29
CA HIS A 222 4.66 -27.02 -10.60
C HIS A 222 3.25 -26.89 -11.20
N ASP A 223 2.22 -27.07 -10.40
CA ASP A 223 0.82 -27.00 -10.87
C ASP A 223 0.44 -25.58 -11.28
N VAL A 224 0.95 -24.57 -10.53
CA VAL A 224 0.74 -23.16 -10.86
C VAL A 224 1.45 -22.79 -12.17
N PHE A 225 2.73 -23.16 -12.31
CA PHE A 225 3.49 -22.84 -13.52
C PHE A 225 2.89 -23.52 -14.76
N SER A 226 2.48 -24.78 -14.64
CA SER A 226 1.83 -25.52 -15.73
C SER A 226 0.48 -24.92 -16.10
N GLY A 227 -0.32 -24.52 -15.10
CA GLY A 227 -1.59 -23.84 -15.32
C GLY A 227 -1.40 -22.46 -15.94
N ALA A 228 -0.44 -21.68 -15.45
CA ALA A 228 -0.11 -20.37 -16.01
C ALA A 228 0.33 -20.48 -17.49
N GLU A 229 1.19 -21.44 -17.82
CA GLU A 229 1.60 -21.71 -19.19
C GLU A 229 0.39 -22.05 -20.07
N LYS A 230 -0.50 -22.93 -19.58
CA LYS A 230 -1.70 -23.38 -20.31
C LYS A 230 -2.65 -22.23 -20.64
N TYR A 231 -2.95 -21.37 -19.67
CA TYR A 231 -4.01 -20.37 -19.79
C TYR A 231 -3.52 -19.01 -20.27
N PHE A 232 -2.27 -18.60 -19.95
CA PHE A 232 -1.79 -17.25 -20.19
C PHE A 232 -0.76 -17.13 -21.31
N SER A 233 0.00 -18.18 -21.65
CA SER A 233 1.13 -18.08 -22.60
C SER A 233 0.74 -17.56 -24.00
N LYS A 234 -0.49 -17.82 -24.43
CA LYS A 234 -1.00 -17.40 -25.75
C LYS A 234 -1.58 -15.99 -25.77
N ILE A 235 -1.74 -15.35 -24.61
CA ILE A 235 -2.23 -13.98 -24.52
C ILE A 235 -1.15 -13.04 -25.04
N LYS A 236 -1.48 -12.25 -26.04
CA LYS A 236 -0.53 -11.35 -26.70
C LYS A 236 -0.50 -9.98 -26.02
N ASN A 237 0.68 -9.39 -25.97
CA ASN A 237 0.81 -7.97 -25.65
C ASN A 237 0.27 -7.11 -26.80
N LYS A 238 -0.26 -5.94 -26.46
CA LYS A 238 -0.90 -5.02 -27.42
C LYS A 238 0.02 -3.85 -27.81
N GLY A 239 1.10 -3.62 -27.06
CA GLY A 239 2.05 -2.54 -27.32
C GLY A 239 2.99 -2.30 -26.14
N GLU A 240 3.78 -1.24 -26.22
CA GLU A 240 4.69 -0.83 -25.17
C GLU A 240 3.91 -0.19 -24.00
N ILE A 241 4.41 -0.39 -22.79
CA ILE A 241 3.86 0.25 -21.60
C ILE A 241 4.48 1.63 -21.44
N PRO A 242 3.69 2.72 -21.42
CA PRO A 242 4.22 4.07 -21.24
C PRO A 242 4.91 4.20 -19.89
N LYS A 243 6.08 4.84 -19.89
CA LYS A 243 6.78 5.18 -18.63
C LYS A 243 6.17 6.43 -18.01
N VAL A 244 5.94 6.41 -16.71
CA VAL A 244 5.61 7.62 -15.96
C VAL A 244 6.90 8.41 -15.77
N ILE A 245 6.95 9.61 -16.34
CA ILE A 245 8.14 10.49 -16.34
C ILE A 245 7.94 11.73 -15.46
N MET A 246 6.73 11.95 -14.95
CA MET A 246 6.41 13.08 -14.09
C MET A 246 7.14 12.91 -12.75
N GLN A 247 7.85 13.94 -12.34
CA GLN A 247 8.49 14.00 -11.02
C GLN A 247 7.94 15.20 -10.26
N GLU A 248 7.47 14.96 -9.04
CA GLU A 248 7.01 16.05 -8.18
C GLU A 248 8.18 16.99 -7.88
N PRO A 249 8.04 18.31 -8.12
CA PRO A 249 9.08 19.26 -7.75
C PRO A 249 9.34 19.25 -6.26
N ILE A 250 10.57 19.64 -5.88
CA ILE A 250 10.91 19.80 -4.48
C ILE A 250 10.00 20.88 -3.87
N GLN A 251 9.44 20.60 -2.72
CA GLN A 251 8.64 21.55 -2.00
C GLN A 251 9.55 22.55 -1.29
N ASP A 252 9.48 23.80 -1.69
CA ASP A 252 10.35 24.89 -1.24
C ASP A 252 9.74 25.78 -0.15
N GLY A 253 8.55 25.42 0.34
CA GLY A 253 7.87 26.17 1.40
C GLY A 253 6.66 25.42 1.96
N ILE A 254 6.12 25.95 3.04
CA ILE A 254 4.90 25.43 3.68
C ILE A 254 3.72 25.52 2.71
N ARG A 255 2.94 24.45 2.63
CA ARG A 255 1.62 24.46 2.00
C ARG A 255 0.56 24.32 3.08
N GLU A 256 -0.33 25.29 3.16
CA GLU A 256 -1.42 25.26 4.12
C GLU A 256 -2.74 25.63 3.46
N ALA A 257 -3.79 24.85 3.74
CA ALA A 257 -5.11 25.12 3.22
C ALA A 257 -6.20 24.89 4.29
N TYR A 258 -7.26 25.67 4.20
CA TYR A 258 -8.42 25.58 5.06
C TYR A 258 -9.61 25.12 4.23
N ILE A 259 -10.30 24.10 4.73
CA ILE A 259 -11.49 23.54 4.09
C ILE A 259 -12.69 23.92 4.95
N LYS A 260 -13.67 24.59 4.33
CA LYS A 260 -14.95 24.86 4.95
C LYS A 260 -15.91 23.71 4.64
N LYS A 261 -16.32 22.96 5.67
CA LYS A 261 -17.28 21.87 5.58
C LYS A 261 -18.03 21.74 6.90
N ASP A 262 -19.31 21.37 6.84
CA ASP A 262 -20.05 21.06 8.06
C ASP A 262 -19.53 19.74 8.66
N THR A 263 -18.91 19.84 9.81
CA THR A 263 -18.30 18.74 10.57
C THR A 263 -18.96 18.56 11.95
N GLY A 264 -20.14 19.15 12.15
CA GLY A 264 -20.80 19.14 13.47
C GLY A 264 -20.00 19.88 14.56
N GLY A 265 -19.13 20.82 14.17
CA GLY A 265 -18.30 21.57 15.11
C GLY A 265 -16.99 20.87 15.52
N ILE A 266 -16.69 19.72 14.92
CA ILE A 266 -15.41 19.02 15.12
C ILE A 266 -14.43 19.48 14.06
N GLU A 267 -13.24 19.90 14.48
CA GLU A 267 -12.17 20.29 13.56
C GLU A 267 -11.23 19.10 13.29
N TRP A 268 -10.78 19.00 12.05
CA TRP A 268 -9.91 17.95 11.56
C TRP A 268 -8.62 18.52 11.00
N LEU A 269 -7.54 17.81 11.20
CA LEU A 269 -6.24 18.17 10.67
C LEU A 269 -5.60 16.96 9.98
N ILE A 270 -5.00 17.22 8.82
CA ILE A 270 -4.04 16.31 8.19
C ILE A 270 -2.77 17.09 7.88
N MET A 271 -1.64 16.51 8.24
CA MET A 271 -0.31 17.06 7.99
C MET A 271 0.56 16.00 7.33
N GLY A 272 1.37 16.39 6.36
CA GLY A 272 2.28 15.44 5.73
C GLY A 272 3.59 16.05 5.28
N PHE A 273 4.56 15.16 5.14
CA PHE A 273 5.93 15.44 4.71
C PHE A 273 6.31 14.49 3.61
N LYS A 274 6.91 14.97 2.52
CA LYS A 274 7.36 14.12 1.43
C LYS A 274 8.46 13.18 1.91
N THR A 275 8.35 11.91 1.50
CA THR A 275 9.32 10.86 1.80
C THR A 275 9.88 10.26 0.50
N PRO A 276 11.00 9.54 0.53
CA PRO A 276 11.56 8.96 -0.69
C PRO A 276 10.73 7.77 -1.20
N SER A 277 11.12 7.19 -2.34
CA SER A 277 10.53 5.98 -2.89
C SER A 277 10.60 4.79 -1.94
N PHE A 278 9.73 3.79 -2.12
CA PHE A 278 9.65 2.58 -1.29
C PHE A 278 10.95 1.76 -1.24
N THR A 279 11.84 1.91 -2.22
CA THR A 279 13.14 1.22 -2.26
C THR A 279 14.22 1.89 -1.44
N HIS A 280 13.96 3.10 -0.91
CA HIS A 280 14.98 3.85 -0.20
C HIS A 280 15.28 3.24 1.17
N LYS A 281 16.56 3.20 1.54
CA LYS A 281 17.04 2.62 2.81
C LYS A 281 16.44 3.23 4.08
N ASP A 282 15.92 4.45 4.02
CA ASP A 282 15.33 5.14 5.17
C ASP A 282 13.86 4.72 5.45
N GLN A 283 13.25 3.87 4.61
CA GLN A 283 11.83 3.49 4.75
C GLN A 283 11.53 2.81 6.09
N VAL A 284 12.36 1.84 6.52
CA VAL A 284 12.15 1.16 7.80
C VAL A 284 12.25 2.12 9.00
N ALA A 285 13.12 3.13 8.91
CA ALA A 285 13.21 4.17 9.93
C ALA A 285 11.99 5.12 9.89
N LEU A 286 11.45 5.43 8.72
CA LEU A 286 10.22 6.22 8.57
C LEU A 286 9.00 5.49 9.13
N GLU A 287 8.87 4.18 8.90
CA GLU A 287 7.84 3.35 9.53
C GLU A 287 7.97 3.38 11.06
N ALA A 288 9.18 3.17 11.57
CA ALA A 288 9.44 3.24 13.01
C ALA A 288 9.11 4.63 13.60
N ILE A 289 9.35 5.72 12.87
CA ILE A 289 8.92 7.07 13.28
C ILE A 289 7.37 7.16 13.33
N GLY A 290 6.68 6.52 12.39
CA GLY A 290 5.21 6.39 12.42
C GLY A 290 4.74 5.72 13.71
N ASP A 291 5.36 4.59 14.07
CA ASP A 291 5.06 3.87 15.31
C ASP A 291 5.39 4.70 16.58
N VAL A 292 6.54 5.39 16.58
CA VAL A 292 6.94 6.30 17.69
C VAL A 292 5.89 7.38 17.90
N LEU A 293 5.45 8.03 16.82
CA LEU A 293 4.55 9.18 16.89
C LEU A 293 3.08 8.76 17.05
N GLY A 294 2.59 7.75 16.31
CA GLY A 294 1.18 7.44 16.22
C GLY A 294 0.78 5.96 16.30
N GLY A 295 1.72 5.03 16.50
CA GLY A 295 1.50 3.58 16.49
C GLY A 295 0.80 3.04 17.75
N GLY A 296 -0.42 3.49 18.05
CA GLY A 296 -1.25 3.03 19.14
C GLY A 296 -1.21 3.91 20.38
N LYS A 297 -1.98 3.54 21.42
CA LYS A 297 -2.24 4.38 22.61
C LYS A 297 -1.00 4.90 23.34
N SER A 298 0.06 4.10 23.38
CA SER A 298 1.30 4.46 24.09
C SER A 298 2.30 5.26 23.24
N ALA A 299 1.99 5.55 21.98
CA ALA A 299 2.78 6.42 21.13
C ALA A 299 2.73 7.88 21.61
N ILE A 300 3.66 8.70 21.12
CA ILE A 300 3.84 10.07 21.63
C ILE A 300 2.58 10.91 21.45
N LEU A 301 2.02 10.95 20.24
CA LEU A 301 0.87 11.82 19.94
C LEU A 301 -0.42 11.36 20.64
N PRO A 302 -0.84 10.09 20.62
CA PRO A 302 -1.99 9.64 21.39
C PRO A 302 -1.84 9.89 22.89
N SER A 303 -0.70 9.54 23.49
CA SER A 303 -0.46 9.75 24.92
C SER A 303 -0.55 11.23 25.33
N ILE A 304 -0.11 12.15 24.46
CA ILE A 304 -0.11 13.59 24.78
C ILE A 304 -1.44 14.24 24.40
N LEU A 305 -1.89 14.05 23.14
CA LEU A 305 -3.06 14.76 22.62
C LEU A 305 -4.39 14.17 23.11
N GLN A 306 -4.47 12.85 23.30
CA GLN A 306 -5.70 12.20 23.76
C GLN A 306 -5.71 12.06 25.29
N ASP A 307 -4.67 11.47 25.90
CA ASP A 307 -4.71 11.12 27.33
C ASP A 307 -4.40 12.29 28.24
N LYS A 308 -3.30 13.04 27.96
CA LYS A 308 -2.84 14.11 28.87
C LYS A 308 -3.54 15.44 28.66
N LEU A 309 -3.59 15.92 27.41
CA LEU A 309 -4.11 17.24 27.08
C LEU A 309 -5.59 17.24 26.68
N GLN A 310 -6.13 16.06 26.35
CA GLN A 310 -7.51 15.87 25.91
C GLN A 310 -7.91 16.79 24.73
N LEU A 311 -6.96 17.05 23.82
CA LEU A 311 -7.16 17.90 22.66
C LEU A 311 -7.79 17.13 21.50
N ALA A 312 -7.46 15.83 21.35
CA ALA A 312 -7.89 15.01 20.22
C ALA A 312 -8.76 13.83 20.67
N SER A 313 -9.77 13.52 19.88
CA SER A 313 -10.52 12.26 19.97
C SER A 313 -9.77 11.11 19.30
N SER A 314 -9.00 11.41 18.24
CA SER A 314 -8.11 10.48 17.58
C SER A 314 -6.89 11.18 17.01
N VAL A 315 -5.75 10.49 17.01
CA VAL A 315 -4.54 10.90 16.29
C VAL A 315 -3.76 9.66 15.86
N SER A 316 -3.26 9.69 14.64
CA SER A 316 -2.40 8.64 14.07
C SER A 316 -1.28 9.25 13.25
N ALA A 317 -0.18 8.51 13.10
CA ALA A 317 0.92 8.84 12.22
C ALA A 317 1.40 7.57 11.52
N TYR A 318 1.70 7.66 10.23
CA TYR A 318 2.21 6.53 9.45
C TYR A 318 3.01 7.03 8.25
N ASN A 319 3.88 6.17 7.77
CA ASN A 319 4.59 6.38 6.50
C ASN A 319 3.86 5.65 5.38
N MET A 320 3.58 6.37 4.31
CA MET A 320 2.99 5.84 3.08
C MET A 320 4.08 5.77 2.02
N ASP A 321 4.66 4.60 1.86
CA ASP A 321 5.68 4.30 0.87
C ASP A 321 5.07 4.09 -0.52
N MET A 322 5.62 4.73 -1.53
CA MET A 322 5.11 4.72 -2.91
C MET A 322 6.26 4.49 -3.90
N ILE A 323 5.96 4.17 -5.17
CA ILE A 323 6.99 3.98 -6.21
C ILE A 323 7.85 5.23 -6.37
N ASP A 324 7.21 6.40 -6.39
CA ASP A 324 7.92 7.69 -6.44
C ASP A 324 8.04 8.30 -5.03
N SER A 325 7.99 9.61 -4.90
CA SER A 325 8.01 10.26 -3.60
C SER A 325 6.74 9.93 -2.80
N GLY A 326 6.89 9.24 -1.68
CA GLY A 326 5.82 8.92 -0.74
C GLY A 326 5.47 10.08 0.19
N MET A 327 4.76 9.76 1.28
CA MET A 327 4.27 10.76 2.24
C MET A 327 4.28 10.20 3.66
N PHE A 328 4.91 10.89 4.59
CA PHE A 328 4.68 10.68 6.01
C PHE A 328 3.47 11.49 6.43
N ILE A 329 2.44 10.86 6.98
CA ILE A 329 1.13 11.47 7.23
C ILE A 329 0.82 11.43 8.73
N ILE A 330 0.30 12.53 9.25
CA ILE A 330 -0.29 12.66 10.59
C ILE A 330 -1.73 13.15 10.42
N ILE A 331 -2.69 12.41 10.98
CA ILE A 331 -4.11 12.78 10.96
C ILE A 331 -4.59 12.93 12.39
N ALA A 332 -5.29 14.01 12.69
CA ALA A 332 -5.85 14.26 14.00
C ALA A 332 -7.28 14.81 13.91
N THR A 333 -8.14 14.34 14.82
CA THR A 333 -9.52 14.81 14.99
C THR A 333 -9.62 15.46 16.37
N GLY A 334 -10.04 16.70 16.41
CA GLY A 334 -10.21 17.45 17.68
C GLY A 334 -11.34 16.91 18.54
N ASN A 335 -11.27 17.16 19.83
CA ASN A 335 -12.44 17.09 20.70
C ASN A 335 -13.38 18.27 20.44
N ALA A 336 -14.64 18.17 20.85
CA ALA A 336 -15.59 19.26 20.71
C ALA A 336 -15.07 20.56 21.34
N GLY A 337 -15.07 21.64 20.54
CA GLY A 337 -14.57 22.94 20.95
C GLY A 337 -13.05 23.12 20.90
N VAL A 338 -12.30 22.13 20.51
CA VAL A 338 -10.84 22.22 20.34
C VAL A 338 -10.54 22.61 18.89
N SER A 339 -9.73 23.68 18.71
CA SER A 339 -9.30 24.09 17.37
C SER A 339 -8.22 23.18 16.81
N ALA A 340 -8.26 22.93 15.50
CA ALA A 340 -7.21 22.18 14.81
C ALA A 340 -5.84 22.89 14.86
N ASN A 341 -5.81 24.21 15.06
CA ASN A 341 -4.56 24.93 15.29
C ASN A 341 -3.88 24.48 16.60
N ALA A 342 -4.64 24.25 17.67
CA ALA A 342 -4.07 23.72 18.92
C ALA A 342 -3.49 22.31 18.73
N LEU A 343 -4.15 21.46 17.92
CA LEU A 343 -3.61 20.16 17.52
C LEU A 343 -2.29 20.32 16.72
N LYS A 344 -2.29 21.22 15.73
CA LYS A 344 -1.13 21.53 14.90
C LYS A 344 0.07 21.95 15.73
N GLU A 345 -0.11 22.92 16.62
CA GLU A 345 0.96 23.44 17.48
C GLU A 345 1.59 22.34 18.35
N GLU A 346 0.77 21.49 18.98
CA GLU A 346 1.30 20.42 19.81
C GLU A 346 1.97 19.31 18.97
N ILE A 347 1.43 18.95 17.79
CA ILE A 347 2.06 18.01 16.87
C ILE A 347 3.45 18.53 16.46
N LEU A 348 3.55 19.77 16.01
CA LEU A 348 4.83 20.38 15.62
C LEU A 348 5.85 20.40 16.78
N LYS A 349 5.40 20.69 18.00
CA LYS A 349 6.24 20.65 19.20
C LYS A 349 6.78 19.24 19.46
N GLN A 350 5.98 18.19 19.30
CA GLN A 350 6.43 16.81 19.49
C GLN A 350 7.39 16.36 18.39
N ILE A 351 7.17 16.75 17.15
CA ILE A 351 8.12 16.54 16.04
C ILE A 351 9.47 17.20 16.37
N GLU A 352 9.46 18.46 16.77
CA GLU A 352 10.70 19.17 17.14
C GLU A 352 11.41 18.53 18.34
N LYS A 353 10.65 18.00 19.30
CA LYS A 353 11.23 17.24 20.42
C LYS A 353 11.90 15.96 19.95
N LEU A 354 11.27 15.20 19.05
CA LEU A 354 11.84 13.97 18.46
C LEU A 354 13.14 14.28 17.69
N LYS A 355 13.18 15.42 16.98
CA LYS A 355 14.38 15.86 16.24
C LYS A 355 15.52 16.29 17.17
N LYS A 356 15.22 16.83 18.35
CA LYS A 356 16.22 17.33 19.32
C LYS A 356 16.68 16.25 20.30
N THR A 357 15.82 15.33 20.67
CA THR A 357 16.07 14.33 21.70
C THR A 357 15.82 12.93 21.12
N GLN A 358 16.81 12.07 21.24
CA GLN A 358 16.64 10.66 20.82
C GLN A 358 15.57 9.98 21.69
N ILE A 359 14.86 9.03 21.10
CA ILE A 359 14.02 8.11 21.87
C ILE A 359 14.89 7.25 22.77
N THR A 360 14.34 6.72 23.84
CA THR A 360 15.05 5.80 24.72
C THR A 360 15.25 4.44 24.05
N GLN A 361 16.28 3.70 24.48
CA GLN A 361 16.48 2.33 23.99
C GLN A 361 15.25 1.45 24.25
N ALA A 362 14.62 1.57 25.43
CA ALA A 362 13.40 0.83 25.76
C ALA A 362 12.23 1.13 24.81
N GLN A 363 12.10 2.38 24.33
CA GLN A 363 11.11 2.71 23.31
C GLN A 363 11.44 2.05 21.96
N LEU A 364 12.70 2.08 21.53
CA LEU A 364 13.14 1.43 20.31
C LEU A 364 12.92 -0.09 20.36
N ASP A 365 13.30 -0.73 21.47
CA ASP A 365 13.14 -2.18 21.66
C ASP A 365 11.66 -2.57 21.60
N LYS A 366 10.77 -1.79 22.24
CA LYS A 366 9.32 -1.99 22.15
C LYS A 366 8.82 -1.90 20.71
N ILE A 367 9.27 -0.91 19.94
CA ILE A 367 8.88 -0.74 18.53
C ILE A 367 9.35 -1.95 17.73
N LYS A 368 10.61 -2.35 17.82
CA LYS A 368 11.14 -3.52 17.12
C LYS A 368 10.32 -4.78 17.41
N ILE A 369 9.96 -5.02 18.67
CA ILE A 369 9.15 -6.18 19.07
C ILE A 369 7.75 -6.09 18.44
N ASN A 370 7.08 -4.95 18.54
CA ASN A 370 5.71 -4.77 18.02
C ASN A 370 5.69 -4.86 16.50
N THR A 371 6.59 -4.17 15.81
CA THR A 371 6.69 -4.17 14.35
C THR A 371 7.01 -5.58 13.84
N ARG A 372 7.94 -6.29 14.49
CA ARG A 372 8.24 -7.69 14.14
C ARG A 372 7.04 -8.61 14.37
N ALA A 373 6.31 -8.45 15.47
CA ALA A 373 5.10 -9.23 15.73
C ALA A 373 4.04 -8.97 14.66
N SER A 374 3.78 -7.70 14.30
CA SER A 374 2.85 -7.33 13.23
C SER A 374 3.27 -7.90 11.88
N PHE A 375 4.58 -7.88 11.58
CA PHE A 375 5.13 -8.49 10.38
C PHE A 375 4.90 -10.01 10.33
N ILE A 376 5.14 -10.71 11.42
CA ILE A 376 4.87 -12.16 11.54
C ILE A 376 3.38 -12.44 11.33
N TYR A 377 2.49 -11.67 11.97
CA TYR A 377 1.03 -11.82 11.76
C TYR A 377 0.61 -11.58 10.31
N SER A 378 1.31 -10.69 9.60
CA SER A 378 1.05 -10.49 8.17
C SER A 378 1.41 -11.69 7.28
N LEU A 379 2.05 -12.73 7.84
CA LEU A 379 2.44 -13.96 7.14
C LEU A 379 1.54 -15.17 7.47
N GLU A 380 0.51 -15.01 8.31
CA GLU A 380 -0.32 -16.13 8.78
C GLU A 380 -1.30 -16.68 7.74
N SER A 381 -1.71 -15.89 6.78
CA SER A 381 -2.72 -16.29 5.79
C SER A 381 -2.24 -16.18 4.34
N ALA A 382 -2.80 -17.01 3.47
CA ALA A 382 -2.56 -16.91 2.02
C ALA A 382 -2.84 -15.48 1.51
N SER A 383 -3.94 -14.86 1.97
CA SER A 383 -4.33 -13.50 1.55
C SER A 383 -3.32 -12.43 1.97
N SER A 384 -2.86 -12.51 3.22
CA SER A 384 -1.90 -11.54 3.75
C SER A 384 -0.53 -11.67 3.07
N VAL A 385 -0.07 -12.91 2.88
CA VAL A 385 1.18 -13.21 2.17
C VAL A 385 1.10 -12.73 0.72
N ALA A 386 -0.02 -13.04 0.01
CA ALA A 386 -0.22 -12.57 -1.36
C ALA A 386 -0.21 -11.04 -1.46
N GLY A 387 -0.91 -10.36 -0.55
CA GLY A 387 -0.94 -8.91 -0.50
C GLY A 387 0.45 -8.30 -0.25
N LEU A 388 1.18 -8.83 0.72
CA LEU A 388 2.50 -8.35 1.08
C LEU A 388 3.48 -8.53 -0.08
N PHE A 389 3.71 -9.76 -0.54
CA PHE A 389 4.65 -10.05 -1.63
C PHE A 389 4.24 -9.38 -2.94
N GLY A 390 2.93 -9.45 -3.27
CA GLY A 390 2.40 -8.86 -4.49
C GLY A 390 2.62 -7.36 -4.58
N SER A 391 2.49 -6.64 -3.45
CA SER A 391 2.73 -5.19 -3.40
C SER A 391 4.17 -4.80 -3.74
N TYR A 392 5.16 -5.61 -3.36
CA TYR A 392 6.56 -5.38 -3.70
C TYR A 392 6.89 -5.82 -5.13
N PHE A 393 6.43 -7.01 -5.54
CA PHE A 393 6.65 -7.48 -6.90
C PHE A 393 6.04 -6.53 -7.95
N VAL A 394 4.80 -6.06 -7.73
CA VAL A 394 4.13 -5.19 -8.70
C VAL A 394 4.77 -3.81 -8.80
N ARG A 395 5.34 -3.32 -7.70
CA ARG A 395 6.12 -2.07 -7.69
C ARG A 395 7.54 -2.23 -8.27
N GLY A 396 7.96 -3.45 -8.58
CA GLY A 396 9.16 -3.76 -9.36
C GLY A 396 10.40 -4.13 -8.56
N ASP A 397 10.35 -4.15 -7.22
CA ASP A 397 11.49 -4.55 -6.39
C ASP A 397 11.02 -5.29 -5.13
N ILE A 398 11.44 -6.54 -4.99
CA ILE A 398 11.16 -7.38 -3.81
C ILE A 398 12.23 -7.21 -2.71
N GLN A 399 13.39 -6.65 -3.04
CA GLN A 399 14.53 -6.60 -2.11
C GLN A 399 14.23 -5.87 -0.80
N PRO A 400 13.49 -4.75 -0.78
CA PRO A 400 13.11 -4.09 0.48
C PRO A 400 12.35 -5.01 1.46
N LEU A 401 11.49 -5.89 0.93
CA LEU A 401 10.79 -6.88 1.75
C LEU A 401 11.76 -7.95 2.29
N LEU A 402 12.66 -8.46 1.44
CA LEU A 402 13.62 -9.50 1.84
C LEU A 402 14.61 -8.99 2.91
N ASP A 403 14.97 -7.72 2.86
CA ASP A 403 15.87 -7.08 3.81
C ASP A 403 15.17 -6.49 5.05
N TYR A 404 13.83 -6.56 5.12
CA TYR A 404 13.04 -5.84 6.11
C TYR A 404 13.43 -6.16 7.55
N GLU A 405 13.49 -7.45 7.93
CA GLU A 405 13.84 -7.87 9.30
C GLU A 405 15.28 -7.43 9.66
N LYS A 406 16.21 -7.61 8.74
CA LYS A 406 17.61 -7.19 8.93
C LYS A 406 17.70 -5.68 9.15
N ASN A 407 17.00 -4.91 8.36
CA ASN A 407 16.98 -3.46 8.46
C ASN A 407 16.32 -2.99 9.75
N LEU A 408 15.22 -3.64 10.18
CA LEU A 408 14.56 -3.38 11.45
C LEU A 408 15.48 -3.66 12.64
N GLU A 409 16.16 -4.80 12.65
CA GLU A 409 17.11 -5.15 13.72
C GLU A 409 18.30 -4.17 13.80
N SER A 410 18.77 -3.67 12.67
CA SER A 410 19.90 -2.73 12.61
C SER A 410 19.55 -1.31 13.06
N LEU A 411 18.26 -0.96 13.18
CA LEU A 411 17.83 0.36 13.61
C LEU A 411 18.38 0.72 14.99
N ASN A 412 18.78 1.98 15.14
CA ASN A 412 19.20 2.55 16.42
C ASN A 412 18.53 3.93 16.64
N THR A 413 18.60 4.42 17.87
CA THR A 413 17.94 5.67 18.27
C THR A 413 18.45 6.89 17.51
N LYS A 414 19.73 6.88 17.14
CA LYS A 414 20.35 7.95 16.35
C LYS A 414 19.80 7.97 14.91
N GLN A 415 19.66 6.81 14.28
CA GLN A 415 19.08 6.72 12.93
C GLN A 415 17.64 7.26 12.89
N ILE A 416 16.79 6.89 13.88
CA ILE A 416 15.44 7.43 14.02
C ILE A 416 15.47 8.97 14.08
N GLN A 417 16.34 9.53 14.91
CA GLN A 417 16.49 10.98 15.04
C GLN A 417 17.00 11.63 13.75
N ASP A 418 18.01 11.05 13.09
CA ASP A 418 18.60 11.60 11.88
C ASP A 418 17.58 11.59 10.72
N VAL A 419 16.80 10.51 10.58
CA VAL A 419 15.74 10.38 9.58
C VAL A 419 14.59 11.35 9.87
N ALA A 420 14.19 11.51 11.15
CA ALA A 420 13.22 12.52 11.52
C ALA A 420 13.68 13.97 11.18
N LYS A 421 14.95 14.29 11.41
CA LYS A 421 15.53 15.59 11.00
C LYS A 421 15.52 15.77 9.48
N LYS A 422 15.80 14.72 8.74
CA LYS A 422 15.92 14.75 7.28
C LYS A 422 14.56 14.96 6.58
N TYR A 423 13.51 14.30 7.06
CA TYR A 423 12.23 14.28 6.35
C TYR A 423 11.12 15.07 7.02
N LEU A 424 11.09 15.20 8.35
CA LEU A 424 10.08 16.01 9.04
C LEU A 424 10.49 17.48 9.10
N VAL A 425 10.72 18.07 7.93
CA VAL A 425 11.15 19.46 7.75
C VAL A 425 9.91 20.36 7.80
N LEU A 426 9.76 21.14 8.87
CA LEU A 426 8.53 21.90 9.11
C LEU A 426 8.24 22.91 8.00
N ASP A 427 9.27 23.52 7.44
CA ASP A 427 9.12 24.47 6.32
C ASP A 427 8.72 23.82 4.99
N GLN A 428 8.66 22.50 4.94
CA GLN A 428 8.20 21.68 3.79
C GLN A 428 6.93 20.89 4.13
N ALA A 429 6.27 21.20 5.24
CA ALA A 429 5.03 20.54 5.60
C ALA A 429 3.86 20.97 4.69
N THR A 430 3.00 20.01 4.37
CA THR A 430 1.67 20.29 3.83
C THR A 430 0.65 20.06 4.93
N THR A 431 -0.18 21.06 5.24
CA THR A 431 -1.19 20.96 6.29
C THR A 431 -2.55 21.38 5.76
N LEU A 432 -3.56 20.56 5.98
CA LEU A 432 -4.95 20.93 5.74
C LEU A 432 -5.74 20.89 7.04
N ILE A 433 -6.53 21.92 7.24
CA ILE A 433 -7.46 22.05 8.36
C ILE A 433 -8.88 22.11 7.80
N MET A 434 -9.74 21.24 8.28
CA MET A 434 -11.16 21.24 7.98
C MET A 434 -11.93 21.74 9.19
N ARG A 435 -12.75 22.75 8.98
CA ARG A 435 -13.59 23.37 10.00
C ARG A 435 -14.88 23.90 9.39
N ARG A 436 -15.83 24.27 10.23
CA ARG A 436 -17.11 24.86 9.83
C ARG A 436 -16.96 26.26 9.20
#